data_65952a3050b76c90cb03c066fe6d0bbb
#
_entry.id   65952a3050b76c90cb03c066fe6d0bbb
#
_cell.length_a   1.000
_cell.length_b   1.000
_cell.length_c   1.000
_cell.angle_alpha   90.00
_cell.angle_beta   90.00
_cell.angle_gamma   90.00
#
_symmetry.space_group_name_H-M   'P 1'
#
loop_
_entity.id
_entity.type
_entity.pdbx_description
1 polymer ?
#
loop_
_entity_poly.entity_id
_entity_poly.type
_entity_poly.pdbx_seq_one_letter_code
_entity_poly.pdbx_strand_id
1 'polypeptide(L)'
;MAQTLCYNLVTVDGNTAIWKKPNQAACLPNQNEFGLDLCSTDDDPDEAWYFKLKKCISKVSLSEEIAVGSIDKWPNRLSKPSARASFMDDGVNLFEADTLKWFKRVSYYKRSLGVKLGTALIRNVMDMNAFFGGLAAAVASDPVWVMNVVPAKKPLTLGVIYDRGLIG
;
A
#
# COMPACT_ATOMS: atom_id res chain seq x y z
N MET A 1 -9.92 -8.22 14.47
CA MET A 1 -9.61 -7.51 13.21
C MET A 1 -10.56 -7.87 12.08
N ALA A 2 -10.70 -9.12 11.59
CA ALA A 2 -11.60 -9.44 10.47
C ALA A 2 -13.08 -9.11 10.77
N GLN A 3 -13.57 -9.40 11.97
CA GLN A 3 -14.95 -9.06 12.39
C GLN A 3 -15.19 -7.54 12.46
N THR A 4 -14.18 -6.76 12.83
CA THR A 4 -14.27 -5.29 12.90
C THR A 4 -14.34 -4.64 11.51
N LEU A 5 -13.94 -5.37 10.48
CA LEU A 5 -14.10 -4.99 9.08
C LEU A 5 -15.36 -5.60 8.46
N CYS A 6 -16.29 -6.07 9.29
CA CYS A 6 -17.55 -6.72 8.90
C CYS A 6 -17.39 -7.95 7.99
N TYR A 7 -16.24 -8.60 8.04
CA TYR A 7 -16.09 -9.88 7.38
C TYR A 7 -16.85 -10.97 8.13
N ASN A 8 -17.63 -11.75 7.43
CA ASN A 8 -18.35 -12.90 7.99
C ASN A 8 -17.42 -14.12 7.99
N LEU A 9 -17.24 -14.73 9.16
CA LEU A 9 -16.52 -15.99 9.26
C LEU A 9 -17.35 -17.08 8.55
N VAL A 10 -16.76 -17.74 7.57
CA VAL A 10 -17.39 -18.83 6.81
C VAL A 10 -17.12 -20.18 7.48
N THR A 11 -15.86 -20.45 7.77
CA THR A 11 -15.43 -21.69 8.43
C THR A 11 -14.05 -21.54 9.05
N VAL A 12 -13.74 -22.44 9.97
CA VAL A 12 -12.40 -22.61 10.54
C VAL A 12 -12.01 -24.06 10.35
N ASP A 13 -10.85 -24.30 9.75
CA ASP A 13 -10.25 -25.61 9.60
C ASP A 13 -8.82 -25.58 10.17
N GLY A 14 -8.60 -26.28 11.27
CA GLY A 14 -7.35 -26.24 12.01
C GLY A 14 -6.96 -24.81 12.39
N ASN A 15 -5.82 -24.34 11.88
CA ASN A 15 -5.29 -22.99 12.11
C ASN A 15 -5.70 -21.98 11.03
N THR A 16 -6.60 -22.36 10.11
CA THR A 16 -7.01 -21.52 8.98
C THR A 16 -8.46 -21.06 9.17
N ALA A 17 -8.69 -19.74 9.12
CA ALA A 17 -10.03 -19.17 9.14
C ALA A 17 -10.34 -18.54 7.77
N ILE A 18 -11.49 -18.90 7.20
CA ILE A 18 -11.96 -18.37 5.91
C ILE A 18 -13.04 -17.32 6.19
N TRP A 19 -12.84 -16.13 5.68
CA TRP A 19 -13.71 -14.98 5.86
C TRP A 19 -14.27 -14.50 4.52
N LYS A 20 -15.56 -14.16 4.52
CA LYS A 20 -16.24 -13.60 3.36
C LYS A 20 -16.42 -12.10 3.54
N LYS A 21 -15.95 -11.31 2.56
CA LYS A 21 -16.21 -9.87 2.51
C LYS A 21 -17.70 -9.65 2.24
N PRO A 22 -18.38 -8.74 2.96
CA PRO A 22 -19.77 -8.38 2.68
C PRO A 22 -19.90 -7.70 1.31
N ASN A 23 -21.01 -7.94 0.63
CA ASN A 23 -21.25 -7.42 -0.71
C ASN A 23 -21.68 -5.94 -0.74
N GLN A 24 -21.89 -5.30 0.40
CA GLN A 24 -22.43 -3.94 0.45
C GLN A 24 -21.58 -3.01 1.31
N ALA A 25 -21.57 -1.73 0.90
CA ALA A 25 -21.03 -0.61 1.66
C ALA A 25 -21.74 -0.33 3.01
N ALA A 26 -22.62 -1.22 3.44
CA ALA A 26 -23.47 -1.08 4.63
C ALA A 26 -22.76 -1.35 5.96
N CYS A 27 -21.49 -1.69 5.93
CA CYS A 27 -20.71 -1.78 7.14
C CYS A 27 -19.95 -0.49 7.33
N LEU A 28 -20.60 0.48 7.91
CA LEU A 28 -19.92 1.53 8.65
C LEU A 28 -19.63 0.92 10.03
N PRO A 29 -18.38 0.62 10.36
CA PRO A 29 -18.06 0.20 11.71
C PRO A 29 -18.48 1.35 12.62
N ASN A 30 -19.50 1.11 13.40
CA ASN A 30 -19.86 2.01 14.50
C ASN A 30 -18.66 1.92 15.45
N GLN A 31 -17.80 2.92 15.41
CA GLN A 31 -16.47 2.93 16.05
C GLN A 31 -16.54 2.60 17.55
N ASN A 32 -17.72 2.71 18.15
CA ASN A 32 -17.93 2.51 19.57
C ASN A 32 -18.47 1.11 19.94
N GLU A 33 -19.01 0.33 19.01
CA GLU A 33 -19.61 -0.97 19.33
C GLU A 33 -18.65 -2.16 19.28
N PHE A 34 -17.51 -2.04 18.62
CA PHE A 34 -16.60 -3.17 18.38
C PHE A 34 -15.29 -3.13 19.16
N GLY A 35 -15.12 -2.21 20.11
CA GLY A 35 -13.92 -2.18 20.94
C GLY A 35 -12.63 -2.09 20.13
N LEU A 36 -12.66 -1.34 19.02
CA LEU A 36 -11.46 -1.05 18.25
C LEU A 36 -10.58 -0.11 19.05
N ASP A 37 -9.50 -0.64 19.60
CA ASP A 37 -8.45 0.17 20.17
C ASP A 37 -7.78 0.95 19.03
N LEU A 38 -8.14 2.20 18.87
CA LEU A 38 -7.39 3.11 18.00
C LEU A 38 -6.09 3.50 18.73
N CYS A 39 -4.99 3.53 17.99
CA CYS A 39 -3.73 4.03 18.52
C CYS A 39 -3.86 5.49 18.95
N SER A 40 -3.03 5.90 19.92
CA SER A 40 -2.96 7.29 20.35
C SER A 40 -2.58 8.21 19.19
N THR A 41 -2.80 9.52 19.36
CA THR A 41 -2.42 10.53 18.35
C THR A 41 -0.92 10.61 18.12
N ASP A 42 -0.13 10.10 19.06
CA ASP A 42 1.34 10.08 19.00
C ASP A 42 1.88 8.83 18.25
N ASP A 43 0.99 7.96 17.76
CA ASP A 43 1.37 6.78 17.00
C ASP A 43 1.70 7.18 15.58
N ASP A 44 2.93 6.93 15.15
CA ASP A 44 3.37 7.16 13.78
C ASP A 44 3.02 5.93 12.92
N PRO A 45 2.08 6.04 11.97
CA PRO A 45 1.72 4.93 11.11
C PRO A 45 2.86 4.51 10.16
N ASP A 46 3.86 5.37 9.99
CA ASP A 46 5.03 5.13 9.15
C ASP A 46 6.25 4.68 9.97
N GLU A 47 6.04 4.30 11.25
CA GLU A 47 7.09 3.82 12.13
C GLU A 47 7.81 2.59 11.55
N ALA A 48 9.13 2.55 11.71
CA ALA A 48 9.95 1.53 11.09
C ALA A 48 9.61 0.10 11.59
N TRP A 49 9.76 -0.89 10.75
CA TRP A 49 9.41 -2.30 10.96
C TRP A 49 10.01 -2.94 12.23
N TYR A 50 11.09 -2.40 12.78
CA TYR A 50 11.74 -2.93 14.00
C TYR A 50 11.05 -2.44 15.28
N PHE A 51 10.09 -1.53 15.22
CA PHE A 51 9.26 -1.19 16.36
C PHE A 51 8.24 -2.28 16.64
N LYS A 52 8.01 -2.53 17.90
CA LYS A 52 7.04 -3.55 18.31
C LYS A 52 5.64 -3.15 17.90
N LEU A 53 4.96 -4.02 17.14
CA LEU A 53 3.57 -3.81 16.75
C LEU A 53 2.68 -3.63 17.99
N LYS A 54 1.91 -2.56 18.00
CA LYS A 54 0.90 -2.27 19.01
C LYS A 54 -0.40 -3.04 18.69
N LYS A 55 -1.20 -3.32 19.73
CA LYS A 55 -2.52 -3.97 19.55
C LYS A 55 -3.61 -2.98 19.16
N CYS A 56 -3.28 -1.92 18.47
CA CYS A 56 -4.20 -0.88 18.07
C CYS A 56 -4.18 -0.69 16.57
N ILE A 57 -5.15 0.02 16.03
CA ILE A 57 -5.23 0.39 14.63
C ILE A 57 -4.74 1.83 14.52
N SER A 58 -3.65 2.02 13.78
CA SER A 58 -3.12 3.35 13.51
C SER A 58 -4.11 4.15 12.67
N LYS A 59 -4.32 5.40 13.07
CA LYS A 59 -5.09 6.33 12.24
C LYS A 59 -4.27 6.66 11.02
N VAL A 60 -4.88 6.59 9.84
CA VAL A 60 -4.26 7.17 8.65
C VAL A 60 -4.22 8.68 8.88
N SER A 61 -3.02 9.26 8.89
CA SER A 61 -2.82 10.71 9.05
C SER A 61 -3.28 11.43 7.78
N LEU A 62 -4.60 11.50 7.62
CA LEU A 62 -5.22 12.37 6.65
C LEU A 62 -5.60 13.63 7.42
N SER A 63 -5.34 14.82 6.86
CA SER A 63 -5.88 16.05 7.43
C SER A 63 -7.40 15.88 7.64
N GLU A 64 -7.96 16.53 8.64
CA GLU A 64 -9.40 16.41 8.98
C GLU A 64 -10.35 16.67 7.81
N GLU A 65 -9.86 17.32 6.76
CA GLU A 65 -10.60 17.63 5.53
C GLU A 65 -10.62 16.49 4.49
N ILE A 66 -9.77 15.46 4.64
CA ILE A 66 -9.71 14.36 3.67
C ILE A 66 -10.35 13.13 4.30
N ALA A 67 -11.61 12.92 3.97
CA ALA A 67 -12.38 11.76 4.43
C ALA A 67 -11.66 10.44 4.10
N VAL A 68 -11.73 9.49 5.03
CA VAL A 68 -11.41 8.07 4.82
C VAL A 68 -12.26 7.55 3.66
N GLY A 69 -11.79 7.63 2.46
CA GLY A 69 -12.53 7.34 1.22
C GLY A 69 -11.92 8.02 0.01
N SER A 70 -10.91 8.88 0.22
CA SER A 70 -10.22 9.61 -0.84
C SER A 70 -9.14 8.81 -1.57
N ILE A 71 -8.83 7.59 -1.14
CA ILE A 71 -7.90 6.73 -1.87
C ILE A 71 -8.64 6.16 -3.07
N ASP A 72 -8.13 6.46 -4.26
CA ASP A 72 -8.68 5.95 -5.50
C ASP A 72 -8.76 4.42 -5.51
N LYS A 73 -9.77 3.89 -6.18
CA LYS A 73 -9.91 2.44 -6.36
C LYS A 73 -8.78 1.90 -7.25
N TRP A 74 -8.40 0.65 -7.01
CA TRP A 74 -7.54 -0.08 -7.93
C TRP A 74 -8.20 -0.20 -9.32
N PRO A 75 -7.50 -0.02 -10.45
CA PRO A 75 -6.05 0.23 -10.57
C PRO A 75 -5.65 1.71 -10.57
N ASN A 76 -6.58 2.66 -10.49
CA ASN A 76 -6.31 4.09 -10.65
C ASN A 76 -5.26 4.61 -9.64
N ARG A 77 -5.32 4.13 -8.40
CA ARG A 77 -4.36 4.50 -7.36
C ARG A 77 -2.90 4.15 -7.66
N LEU A 78 -2.64 3.31 -8.69
CA LEU A 78 -1.27 3.03 -9.13
C LEU A 78 -0.62 4.22 -9.83
N SER A 79 -1.41 5.04 -10.50
CA SER A 79 -0.93 6.15 -11.33
C SER A 79 -1.34 7.53 -10.79
N LYS A 80 -2.33 7.60 -9.91
CA LYS A 80 -2.77 8.84 -9.29
C LYS A 80 -2.02 9.08 -7.96
N PRO A 81 -1.48 10.29 -7.75
CA PRO A 81 -0.89 10.65 -6.47
C PRO A 81 -1.94 10.63 -5.36
N SER A 82 -1.59 10.04 -4.21
CA SER A 82 -2.43 10.08 -3.03
C SER A 82 -2.40 11.44 -2.36
N ALA A 83 -3.37 11.71 -1.49
CA ALA A 83 -3.37 12.91 -0.66
C ALA A 83 -2.09 13.04 0.16
N ARG A 84 -1.50 11.92 0.62
CA ARG A 84 -0.23 11.91 1.35
C ARG A 84 0.91 12.47 0.50
N ALA A 85 0.96 12.16 -0.79
CA ALA A 85 1.96 12.74 -1.70
C ALA A 85 1.81 14.27 -1.82
N SER A 86 0.57 14.78 -1.76
CA SER A 86 0.31 16.22 -1.85
C SER A 86 0.79 17.03 -0.63
N PHE A 87 1.02 16.38 0.51
CA PHE A 87 1.58 17.03 1.71
C PHE A 87 3.11 17.10 1.70
N MET A 88 3.76 16.43 0.76
CA MET A 88 5.21 16.48 0.60
C MET A 88 5.59 17.63 -0.32
N ASP A 89 6.73 18.29 -0.03
CA ASP A 89 7.28 19.32 -0.93
C ASP A 89 7.46 18.74 -2.34
N ASP A 90 6.78 19.35 -3.31
CA ASP A 90 6.76 18.92 -4.72
C ASP A 90 6.32 17.44 -4.93
N GLY A 91 5.66 16.86 -3.95
CA GLY A 91 5.41 15.41 -3.89
C GLY A 91 4.57 14.88 -5.04
N VAL A 92 3.62 15.66 -5.55
CA VAL A 92 2.80 15.29 -6.72
C VAL A 92 3.68 15.15 -7.97
N ASN A 93 4.49 16.16 -8.27
CA ASN A 93 5.38 16.14 -9.44
C ASN A 93 6.44 15.03 -9.33
N LEU A 94 6.98 14.85 -8.13
CA LEU A 94 7.93 13.75 -7.84
C LEU A 94 7.32 12.38 -8.03
N PHE A 95 6.06 12.20 -7.60
CA PHE A 95 5.31 10.96 -7.80
C PHE A 95 5.11 10.65 -9.29
N GLU A 96 4.66 11.64 -10.05
CA GLU A 96 4.44 11.52 -11.49
C GLU A 96 5.74 11.24 -12.23
N ALA A 97 6.80 11.96 -11.89
CA ALA A 97 8.13 11.78 -12.47
C ALA A 97 8.69 10.37 -12.18
N ASP A 98 8.55 9.88 -10.94
CA ASP A 98 8.96 8.52 -10.58
C ASP A 98 8.16 7.45 -11.33
N THR A 99 6.86 7.63 -11.40
CA THR A 99 5.96 6.73 -12.14
C THR A 99 6.34 6.65 -13.62
N LEU A 100 6.50 7.79 -14.28
CA LEU A 100 6.88 7.86 -15.69
C LEU A 100 8.28 7.29 -15.96
N LYS A 101 9.23 7.60 -15.08
CA LYS A 101 10.61 7.09 -15.15
C LYS A 101 10.62 5.56 -15.14
N TRP A 102 9.93 4.96 -14.19
CA TRP A 102 9.91 3.51 -14.05
C TRP A 102 9.14 2.83 -15.16
N PHE A 103 8.04 3.39 -15.62
CA PHE A 103 7.32 2.88 -16.78
C PHE A 103 8.22 2.79 -18.02
N LYS A 104 9.01 3.86 -18.30
CA LYS A 104 9.98 3.85 -19.39
C LYS A 104 11.08 2.81 -19.19
N ARG A 105 11.64 2.70 -17.98
CA ARG A 105 12.71 1.75 -17.66
C ARG A 105 12.25 0.30 -17.78
N VAL A 106 11.09 -0.04 -17.21
CA VAL A 106 10.54 -1.40 -17.31
C VAL A 106 10.24 -1.75 -18.77
N SER A 107 9.71 -0.82 -19.54
CA SER A 107 9.51 -0.99 -20.97
C SER A 107 10.82 -1.29 -21.72
N TYR A 108 11.89 -0.56 -21.39
CA TYR A 108 13.22 -0.81 -21.94
C TYR A 108 13.76 -2.17 -21.52
N TYR A 109 13.64 -2.55 -20.26
CA TYR A 109 14.09 -3.87 -19.76
C TYR A 109 13.40 -5.01 -20.50
N LYS A 110 12.10 -4.91 -20.71
CA LYS A 110 11.34 -5.93 -21.43
C LYS A 110 11.66 -6.00 -22.93
N ARG A 111 11.71 -4.84 -23.59
CA ARG A 111 11.83 -4.77 -25.07
C ARG A 111 13.27 -4.87 -25.55
N SER A 112 14.20 -4.17 -24.90
CA SER A 112 15.57 -4.05 -25.38
C SER A 112 16.52 -5.05 -24.73
N LEU A 113 16.30 -5.36 -23.43
CA LEU A 113 17.16 -6.31 -22.71
C LEU A 113 16.57 -7.71 -22.62
N GLY A 114 15.33 -7.90 -23.09
CA GLY A 114 14.67 -9.20 -23.08
C GLY A 114 14.41 -9.77 -21.67
N VAL A 115 14.34 -8.92 -20.63
CA VAL A 115 14.09 -9.36 -19.26
C VAL A 115 12.69 -9.95 -19.14
N LYS A 116 12.62 -11.21 -18.77
CA LYS A 116 11.36 -11.98 -18.68
C LYS A 116 10.82 -11.94 -17.24
N LEU A 117 10.18 -10.82 -16.88
CA LEU A 117 9.49 -10.67 -15.60
C LEU A 117 8.28 -11.60 -15.51
N GLY A 118 7.99 -12.10 -14.31
CA GLY A 118 6.84 -12.96 -14.06
C GLY A 118 6.97 -14.37 -14.64
N THR A 119 8.17 -14.82 -14.95
CA THR A 119 8.46 -16.18 -15.38
C THR A 119 9.07 -17.00 -14.24
N ALA A 120 9.35 -18.28 -14.49
CA ALA A 120 10.05 -19.12 -13.53
C ALA A 120 11.43 -18.58 -13.11
N LEU A 121 12.04 -17.72 -13.94
CA LEU A 121 13.35 -17.13 -13.69
C LEU A 121 13.28 -15.89 -12.79
N ILE A 122 12.25 -15.06 -12.97
CA ILE A 122 12.10 -13.79 -12.21
C ILE A 122 10.65 -13.68 -11.75
N ARG A 123 10.40 -14.15 -10.55
CA ARG A 123 9.07 -14.10 -9.89
C ARG A 123 9.00 -13.10 -8.76
N ASN A 124 10.14 -12.83 -8.12
CA ASN A 124 10.25 -11.92 -6.99
C ASN A 124 11.31 -10.87 -7.30
N VAL A 125 11.01 -9.64 -6.97
CA VAL A 125 11.90 -8.50 -7.14
C VAL A 125 11.93 -7.73 -5.83
N MET A 126 13.10 -7.25 -5.42
CA MET A 126 13.26 -6.33 -4.32
C MET A 126 13.78 -4.99 -4.87
N ASP A 127 12.98 -3.94 -4.71
CA ASP A 127 13.43 -2.56 -4.97
C ASP A 127 14.05 -2.00 -3.69
N MET A 128 15.36 -2.03 -3.60
CA MET A 128 16.11 -1.66 -2.40
C MET A 128 16.22 -0.15 -2.17
N ASN A 129 15.69 0.66 -3.06
CA ASN A 129 15.66 2.11 -2.93
C ASN A 129 14.37 2.63 -3.55
N ALA A 130 13.29 1.99 -3.21
CA ALA A 130 11.96 2.42 -3.61
C ALA A 130 11.71 3.83 -3.07
N PHE A 131 11.25 4.69 -3.95
CA PHE A 131 10.87 6.05 -3.61
C PHE A 131 9.36 6.11 -3.42
N PHE A 132 8.61 6.22 -4.49
CA PHE A 132 7.15 6.14 -4.46
C PHE A 132 6.60 4.80 -5.00
N GLY A 133 7.44 3.78 -5.14
CA GLY A 133 7.03 2.47 -5.65
C GLY A 133 6.75 2.43 -7.15
N GLY A 134 7.39 3.32 -7.92
CA GLY A 134 7.19 3.41 -9.37
C GLY A 134 7.55 2.12 -10.11
N LEU A 135 8.58 1.38 -9.67
CA LEU A 135 8.92 0.07 -10.24
C LEU A 135 7.76 -0.92 -10.06
N ALA A 136 7.26 -1.08 -8.83
CA ALA A 136 6.18 -2.00 -8.53
C ALA A 136 4.89 -1.64 -9.29
N ALA A 137 4.59 -0.33 -9.41
CA ALA A 137 3.46 0.14 -10.21
C ALA A 137 3.63 -0.19 -11.70
N ALA A 138 4.84 -0.05 -12.25
CA ALA A 138 5.12 -0.32 -13.66
C ALA A 138 5.06 -1.79 -14.04
N VAL A 139 5.24 -2.71 -13.08
CA VAL A 139 5.14 -4.16 -13.28
C VAL A 139 3.86 -4.77 -12.71
N ALA A 140 2.91 -3.95 -12.26
CA ALA A 140 1.68 -4.44 -11.61
C ALA A 140 0.83 -5.37 -12.50
N SER A 141 0.98 -5.30 -13.82
CA SER A 141 0.33 -6.22 -14.78
C SER A 141 1.11 -7.52 -15.01
N ASP A 142 2.34 -7.62 -14.53
CA ASP A 142 3.16 -8.82 -14.66
C ASP A 142 2.94 -9.73 -13.44
N PRO A 143 3.01 -11.06 -13.62
CA PRO A 143 2.90 -11.99 -12.50
C PRO A 143 4.21 -12.05 -11.69
N VAL A 144 4.63 -10.92 -11.17
CA VAL A 144 5.84 -10.74 -10.36
C VAL A 144 5.47 -10.08 -9.04
N TRP A 145 6.05 -10.58 -7.96
CA TRP A 145 5.92 -9.96 -6.65
C TRP A 145 7.07 -8.98 -6.43
N VAL A 146 6.75 -7.77 -5.94
CA VAL A 146 7.74 -6.74 -5.69
C VAL A 146 7.67 -6.33 -4.22
N MET A 147 8.80 -6.41 -3.52
CA MET A 147 9.01 -5.81 -2.21
C MET A 147 9.67 -4.44 -2.39
N ASN A 148 9.02 -3.40 -1.91
CA ASN A 148 9.58 -2.06 -1.91
C ASN A 148 10.30 -1.80 -0.58
N VAL A 149 11.56 -1.40 -0.63
CA VAL A 149 12.35 -1.05 0.55
C VAL A 149 12.69 0.44 0.49
N VAL A 150 12.24 1.17 1.48
CA VAL A 150 12.55 2.59 1.65
C VAL A 150 13.67 2.71 2.69
N PRO A 151 14.82 3.31 2.34
CA PRO A 151 15.90 3.51 3.30
C PRO A 151 15.47 4.40 4.47
N ALA A 152 15.71 3.97 5.71
CA ALA A 152 15.28 4.65 6.93
C ALA A 152 15.82 6.10 7.09
N LYS A 153 16.91 6.44 6.40
CA LYS A 153 17.49 7.80 6.42
C LYS A 153 16.89 8.74 5.36
N LYS A 154 15.98 8.26 4.53
CA LYS A 154 15.33 9.06 3.48
C LYS A 154 13.91 9.45 3.93
N PRO A 155 13.32 10.47 3.29
CA PRO A 155 11.92 10.80 3.54
C PRO A 155 11.03 9.57 3.48
N LEU A 156 10.17 9.41 4.46
CA LEU A 156 9.30 8.25 4.58
C LEU A 156 8.21 8.31 3.49
N THR A 157 8.50 7.70 2.35
CA THR A 157 7.56 7.57 1.24
C THR A 157 6.80 6.25 1.28
N LEU A 158 7.05 5.43 2.31
CA LEU A 158 6.44 4.12 2.48
C LEU A 158 4.90 4.21 2.55
N GLY A 159 4.38 5.23 3.23
CA GLY A 159 2.94 5.47 3.29
C GLY A 159 2.31 5.71 1.91
N VAL A 160 3.02 6.40 1.00
CA VAL A 160 2.57 6.61 -0.39
C VAL A 160 2.56 5.28 -1.16
N ILE A 161 3.53 4.40 -0.90
CA ILE A 161 3.58 3.05 -1.49
C ILE A 161 2.35 2.23 -1.05
N TYR A 162 1.98 2.29 0.23
CA TYR A 162 0.77 1.65 0.75
C TYR A 162 -0.51 2.24 0.18
N ASP A 163 -0.58 3.57 0.02
CA ASP A 163 -1.72 4.24 -0.61
C ASP A 163 -1.92 3.77 -2.06
N ARG A 164 -0.84 3.45 -2.76
CA ARG A 164 -0.89 2.82 -4.09
C ARG A 164 -1.40 1.37 -4.05
N GLY A 165 -1.53 0.76 -2.88
CA GLY A 165 -1.90 -0.64 -2.70
C GLY A 165 -0.75 -1.60 -2.99
N LEU A 166 0.47 -1.15 -2.84
CA LEU A 166 1.71 -1.91 -3.01
C LEU A 166 2.24 -2.38 -1.66
N ILE A 167 3.20 -3.29 -1.67
CA ILE A 167 3.83 -3.87 -0.48
C ILE A 167 5.22 -3.23 -0.31
N GLY A 168 5.53 -2.90 0.94
CA GLY A 168 6.83 -2.37 1.33
C GLY A 168 7.27 -2.89 2.69
#